data_57a1c7c581737fc57d65fd2bc25b3c5d
#
_entry.id   57a1c7c581737fc57d65fd2bc25b3c5d
#
_cell.length_a   1.000
_cell.length_b   1.000
_cell.length_c   1.000
_cell.angle_alpha   90.00
_cell.angle_beta   90.00
_cell.angle_gamma   90.00
#
_symmetry.space_group_name_H-M   'P 1'
#
loop_
_entity.id
_entity.type
_entity.pdbx_description
1 polymer ?
#
loop_
_entity_poly.entity_id
_entity_poly.type
_entity_poly.pdbx_seq_one_letter_code
_entity_poly.pdbx_strand_id
1 'polypeptide(L)'
;MPLKILVVEDDPLILEFMSEIIAGFDADVRPVGDSEAAATLVERERFDGIFLDLQMPKLNGFQLAAKIRQSPSNRSTPIVVVTGHDDNKIMAQAFAVGGTLFLQKPVDRPKLVKLFKIARGIMFENQRRYIRVPLQTEITCESGSKPVKGTSINISEGGMLIEIGNLGGMGNNVLLSFRLPAQNSSCSLSGTIIWTDEKKARSGVQFAAMTAKDKQSIRDFITSYLS
;
A
#
# COMPACT_ATOMS: atom_id res chain seq x y z
N MET A 1 -11.79 -7.71 -4.25
CA MET A 1 -11.93 -7.46 -2.80
C MET A 1 -12.35 -6.01 -2.58
N PRO A 2 -13.31 -5.70 -1.69
CA PRO A 2 -13.65 -4.34 -1.33
C PRO A 2 -12.44 -3.60 -0.77
N LEU A 3 -12.38 -2.28 -0.98
CA LEU A 3 -11.34 -1.43 -0.38
C LEU A 3 -11.59 -1.30 1.12
N LYS A 4 -10.56 -1.51 1.94
CA LYS A 4 -10.62 -1.28 3.38
C LYS A 4 -10.22 0.16 3.68
N ILE A 5 -11.18 0.96 4.12
CA ILE A 5 -11.05 2.40 4.32
C ILE A 5 -11.16 2.76 5.80
N LEU A 6 -10.19 3.49 6.31
CA LEU A 6 -10.25 4.11 7.64
C LEU A 6 -10.78 5.55 7.49
N VAL A 7 -11.78 5.91 8.29
CA VAL A 7 -12.28 7.29 8.40
C VAL A 7 -12.04 7.77 9.82
N VAL A 8 -11.24 8.83 9.99
CA VAL A 8 -10.89 9.39 11.30
C VAL A 8 -11.37 10.83 11.37
N GLU A 9 -12.35 11.07 12.22
CA GLU A 9 -13.08 12.34 12.37
C GLU A 9 -13.70 12.37 13.76
N ASP A 10 -13.48 13.40 14.55
CA ASP A 10 -13.99 13.49 15.92
C ASP A 10 -15.44 13.99 16.02
N ASP A 11 -15.94 14.67 14.99
CA ASP A 11 -17.37 15.00 14.90
C ASP A 11 -18.16 13.74 14.47
N PRO A 12 -19.06 13.21 15.34
CA PRO A 12 -19.76 11.98 15.07
C PRO A 12 -20.71 12.08 13.87
N LEU A 13 -21.29 13.26 13.59
CA LEU A 13 -22.19 13.46 12.46
C LEU A 13 -21.43 13.44 11.13
N ILE A 14 -20.25 14.09 11.08
CA ILE A 14 -19.40 14.08 9.90
C ILE A 14 -18.84 12.66 9.66
N LEU A 15 -18.41 11.99 10.74
CA LEU A 15 -17.89 10.63 10.70
C LEU A 15 -18.91 9.66 10.11
N GLU A 16 -20.14 9.68 10.62
CA GLU A 16 -21.25 8.85 10.14
C GLU A 16 -21.58 9.16 8.67
N PHE A 17 -21.78 10.44 8.36
CA PHE A 17 -22.07 10.91 7.01
C PHE A 17 -21.05 10.48 5.97
N MET A 18 -19.76 10.66 6.27
CA MET A 18 -18.68 10.23 5.37
C MET A 18 -18.65 8.72 5.23
N SER A 19 -18.80 8.00 6.33
CA SER A 19 -18.74 6.54 6.35
C SER A 19 -19.86 5.89 5.54
N GLU A 20 -21.09 6.37 5.66
CA GLU A 20 -22.23 5.91 4.87
C GLU A 20 -22.04 6.11 3.37
N ILE A 21 -21.57 7.31 2.98
CA ILE A 21 -21.35 7.62 1.55
C ILE A 21 -20.25 6.72 0.97
N ILE A 22 -19.14 6.53 1.71
CA ILE A 22 -18.01 5.71 1.26
C ILE A 22 -18.40 4.22 1.19
N ALA A 23 -19.16 3.73 2.19
CA ALA A 23 -19.66 2.35 2.20
C ALA A 23 -20.58 2.06 1.00
N GLY A 24 -21.33 3.05 0.53
CA GLY A 24 -22.16 2.94 -0.68
C GLY A 24 -21.39 2.65 -1.97
N PHE A 25 -20.06 2.69 -1.96
CA PHE A 25 -19.19 2.31 -3.08
C PHE A 25 -18.56 0.91 -2.94
N ASP A 26 -19.18 0.02 -2.17
CA ASP A 26 -18.67 -1.33 -1.90
C ASP A 26 -17.29 -1.30 -1.21
N ALA A 27 -17.14 -0.42 -0.23
CA ALA A 27 -15.96 -0.32 0.61
C ALA A 27 -16.24 -0.84 2.03
N ASP A 28 -15.26 -1.53 2.61
CA ASP A 28 -15.24 -1.90 4.03
C ASP A 28 -14.74 -0.70 4.83
N VAL A 29 -15.66 0.03 5.46
CA VAL A 29 -15.36 1.28 6.15
C VAL A 29 -15.19 1.04 7.65
N ARG A 30 -14.07 1.52 8.20
CA ARG A 30 -13.78 1.53 9.63
C ARG A 30 -13.85 2.97 10.14
N PRO A 31 -14.98 3.41 10.73
CA PRO A 31 -15.08 4.72 11.36
C PRO A 31 -14.39 4.74 12.73
N VAL A 32 -13.65 5.80 13.02
CA VAL A 32 -12.95 6.00 14.30
C VAL A 32 -13.00 7.47 14.69
N GLY A 33 -13.63 7.79 15.83
CA GLY A 33 -13.76 9.17 16.35
C GLY A 33 -12.61 9.58 17.26
N ASP A 34 -11.73 8.68 17.64
CA ASP A 34 -10.60 8.95 18.55
C ASP A 34 -9.26 8.76 17.83
N SER A 35 -8.44 9.80 17.79
CA SER A 35 -7.17 9.82 17.07
C SER A 35 -6.11 8.88 17.66
N GLU A 36 -6.14 8.60 18.97
CA GLU A 36 -5.22 7.66 19.64
C GLU A 36 -5.61 6.21 19.33
N ALA A 37 -6.92 5.93 19.30
CA ALA A 37 -7.43 4.66 18.84
C ALA A 37 -7.08 4.41 17.36
N ALA A 38 -7.20 5.43 16.51
CA ALA A 38 -6.78 5.34 15.11
C ALA A 38 -5.27 5.09 14.97
N ALA A 39 -4.43 5.74 15.79
CA ALA A 39 -2.98 5.49 15.80
C ALA A 39 -2.64 4.04 16.17
N THR A 40 -3.32 3.48 17.17
CA THR A 40 -3.15 2.08 17.55
C THR A 40 -3.60 1.12 16.44
N LEU A 41 -4.70 1.47 15.76
CA LEU A 41 -5.28 0.65 14.72
C LEU A 41 -4.38 0.55 13.48
N VAL A 42 -3.77 1.66 13.04
CA VAL A 42 -2.88 1.66 11.87
C VAL A 42 -1.55 0.93 12.09
N GLU A 43 -1.16 0.67 13.32
CA GLU A 43 -0.02 -0.19 13.65
C GLU A 43 -0.33 -1.68 13.44
N ARG A 44 -1.59 -2.07 13.66
CA ARG A 44 -2.04 -3.48 13.67
C ARG A 44 -2.70 -3.90 12.38
N GLU A 45 -3.37 -2.98 11.70
CA GLU A 45 -4.17 -3.25 10.52
C GLU A 45 -3.69 -2.42 9.33
N ARG A 46 -3.78 -3.03 8.14
CA ARG A 46 -3.52 -2.33 6.88
C ARG A 46 -4.82 -1.80 6.30
N PHE A 47 -4.76 -0.58 5.77
CA PHE A 47 -5.84 0.06 5.04
C PHE A 47 -5.42 0.35 3.59
N ASP A 48 -6.41 0.40 2.70
CA ASP A 48 -6.20 0.75 1.29
C ASP A 48 -6.31 2.26 1.07
N GLY A 49 -7.02 2.95 1.98
CA GLY A 49 -7.14 4.40 2.02
C GLY A 49 -7.52 4.90 3.41
N ILE A 50 -7.16 6.13 3.72
CA ILE A 50 -7.45 6.76 5.00
C ILE A 50 -8.01 8.16 4.73
N PHE A 51 -9.21 8.45 5.28
CA PHE A 51 -9.75 9.81 5.40
C PHE A 51 -9.41 10.33 6.77
N LEU A 52 -8.79 11.50 6.85
CA LEU A 52 -8.19 12.01 8.07
C LEU A 52 -8.52 13.48 8.28
N ASP A 53 -9.26 13.81 9.34
CA ASP A 53 -9.37 15.17 9.78
C ASP A 53 -8.04 15.67 10.39
N LEU A 54 -7.72 16.91 10.11
CA LEU A 54 -6.54 17.58 10.71
C LEU A 54 -6.80 18.12 12.10
N GLN A 55 -8.06 18.46 12.40
CA GLN A 55 -8.44 19.15 13.62
C GLN A 55 -9.14 18.19 14.58
N MET A 56 -8.36 17.43 15.30
CA MET A 56 -8.86 16.51 16.32
C MET A 56 -8.22 16.78 17.66
N PRO A 57 -8.93 16.53 18.79
CA PRO A 57 -8.35 16.60 20.11
C PRO A 57 -7.28 15.52 20.33
N LYS A 58 -6.45 15.70 21.34
CA LYS A 58 -5.35 14.81 21.74
C LYS A 58 -4.24 14.73 20.67
N LEU A 59 -4.34 13.79 19.73
CA LEU A 59 -3.43 13.62 18.61
C LEU A 59 -4.03 14.30 17.39
N ASN A 60 -3.47 15.42 16.94
CA ASN A 60 -3.95 16.10 15.74
C ASN A 60 -3.64 15.29 14.46
N GLY A 61 -4.34 15.61 13.36
CA GLY A 61 -4.22 14.85 12.13
C GLY A 61 -2.82 14.86 11.50
N PHE A 62 -2.02 15.91 11.70
CA PHE A 62 -0.62 15.93 11.24
C PHE A 62 0.24 14.90 11.97
N GLN A 63 0.07 14.82 13.28
CA GLN A 63 0.78 13.84 14.11
C GLN A 63 0.34 12.40 13.76
N LEU A 64 -0.96 12.19 13.53
CA LEU A 64 -1.48 10.89 13.11
C LEU A 64 -0.98 10.53 11.70
N ALA A 65 -0.96 11.46 10.75
CA ALA A 65 -0.37 11.24 9.42
C ALA A 65 1.11 10.81 9.50
N ALA A 66 1.90 11.46 10.37
CA ALA A 66 3.29 11.08 10.59
C ALA A 66 3.40 9.63 11.14
N LYS A 67 2.55 9.24 12.10
CA LYS A 67 2.49 7.86 12.62
C LYS A 67 2.09 6.85 11.53
N ILE A 68 1.10 7.18 10.69
CA ILE A 68 0.71 6.36 9.54
C ILE A 68 1.91 6.12 8.61
N ARG A 69 2.71 7.15 8.33
CA ARG A 69 3.90 7.05 7.48
C ARG A 69 5.04 6.23 8.11
N GLN A 70 5.08 6.14 9.41
CA GLN A 70 6.03 5.29 10.15
C GLN A 70 5.56 3.83 10.24
N SER A 71 4.26 3.56 10.10
CA SER A 71 3.71 2.20 10.12
C SER A 71 4.19 1.38 8.92
N PRO A 72 4.81 0.22 9.12
CA PRO A 72 5.24 -0.64 8.01
C PRO A 72 4.12 -1.02 7.03
N SER A 73 2.91 -1.19 7.54
CA SER A 73 1.74 -1.61 6.76
C SER A 73 1.03 -0.46 6.04
N ASN A 74 1.13 0.78 6.58
CA ASN A 74 0.37 1.93 6.08
C ASN A 74 1.22 3.08 5.55
N ARG A 75 2.56 2.96 5.54
CA ARG A 75 3.48 4.04 5.12
C ARG A 75 3.21 4.59 3.71
N SER A 76 2.63 3.78 2.82
CA SER A 76 2.29 4.17 1.44
C SER A 76 0.78 4.27 1.20
N THR A 77 -0.05 4.07 2.24
CA THR A 77 -1.51 4.17 2.11
C THR A 77 -1.90 5.60 1.72
N PRO A 78 -2.73 5.81 0.68
CA PRO A 78 -3.24 7.11 0.32
C PRO A 78 -4.02 7.75 1.48
N ILE A 79 -3.68 9.01 1.82
CA ILE A 79 -4.37 9.77 2.85
C ILE A 79 -5.14 10.91 2.17
N VAL A 80 -6.46 10.89 2.34
CA VAL A 80 -7.36 11.98 1.99
C VAL A 80 -7.51 12.86 3.23
N VAL A 81 -6.92 14.04 3.19
CA VAL A 81 -6.99 14.99 4.28
C VAL A 81 -8.32 15.74 4.23
N VAL A 82 -9.04 15.77 5.35
CA VAL A 82 -10.28 16.54 5.53
C VAL A 82 -9.94 17.75 6.41
N THR A 83 -10.26 18.96 5.96
CA THR A 83 -9.89 20.19 6.70
C THR A 83 -10.86 21.33 6.48
N GLY A 84 -11.11 22.11 7.54
CA GLY A 84 -11.87 23.34 7.48
C GLY A 84 -11.06 24.58 7.03
N HIS A 85 -9.75 24.46 6.87
CA HIS A 85 -8.89 25.57 6.53
C HIS A 85 -8.57 25.58 5.03
N ASP A 86 -8.68 26.77 4.44
CA ASP A 86 -8.35 27.06 3.04
C ASP A 86 -6.97 27.74 2.92
N ASP A 87 -6.09 27.50 3.90
CA ASP A 87 -4.76 28.11 3.93
C ASP A 87 -3.76 27.24 3.18
N ASN A 88 -3.11 27.83 2.18
CA ASN A 88 -2.05 27.17 1.40
C ASN A 88 -0.91 26.63 2.27
N LYS A 89 -0.66 27.22 3.45
CA LYS A 89 0.35 26.74 4.41
C LYS A 89 -0.08 25.40 5.02
N ILE A 90 -1.35 25.27 5.41
CA ILE A 90 -1.90 24.01 5.98
C ILE A 90 -1.91 22.93 4.91
N MET A 91 -2.28 23.25 3.68
CA MET A 91 -2.20 22.30 2.56
C MET A 91 -0.75 21.86 2.31
N ALA A 92 0.20 22.78 2.28
CA ALA A 92 1.62 22.45 2.10
C ALA A 92 2.15 21.54 3.23
N GLN A 93 1.79 21.84 4.48
CA GLN A 93 2.15 21.01 5.63
C GLN A 93 1.53 19.60 5.54
N ALA A 94 0.26 19.52 5.15
CA ALA A 94 -0.43 18.23 5.00
C ALA A 94 0.18 17.38 3.87
N PHE A 95 0.61 17.99 2.76
CA PHE A 95 1.40 17.29 1.73
C PHE A 95 2.76 16.83 2.27
N ALA A 96 3.46 17.67 3.05
CA ALA A 96 4.76 17.32 3.61
C ALA A 96 4.71 16.11 4.56
N VAL A 97 3.60 15.93 5.28
CA VAL A 97 3.37 14.74 6.12
C VAL A 97 2.72 13.58 5.37
N GLY A 98 2.59 13.69 4.04
CA GLY A 98 2.17 12.60 3.17
C GLY A 98 0.68 12.57 2.82
N GLY A 99 -0.07 13.66 2.98
CA GLY A 99 -1.41 13.81 2.40
C GLY A 99 -1.37 13.59 0.88
N THR A 100 -2.34 12.87 0.35
CA THR A 100 -2.41 12.52 -1.09
C THR A 100 -3.46 13.37 -1.80
N LEU A 101 -4.59 13.58 -1.18
CA LEU A 101 -5.73 14.35 -1.68
C LEU A 101 -6.33 15.18 -0.53
N PHE A 102 -7.14 16.18 -0.88
CA PHE A 102 -7.77 17.10 0.08
C PHE A 102 -9.26 17.20 -0.14
N LEU A 103 -10.00 17.23 0.97
CA LEU A 103 -11.43 17.52 1.03
C LEU A 103 -11.64 18.69 1.99
N GLN A 104 -12.14 19.79 1.46
CA GLN A 104 -12.43 20.98 2.27
C GLN A 104 -13.80 20.85 2.94
N LYS A 105 -13.86 21.15 4.25
CA LYS A 105 -15.12 21.30 4.99
C LYS A 105 -15.80 22.64 4.58
N PRO A 106 -17.13 22.73 4.51
CA PRO A 106 -18.07 21.68 4.88
C PRO A 106 -18.09 20.53 3.88
N VAL A 107 -18.14 19.30 4.42
CA VAL A 107 -18.22 18.10 3.60
C VAL A 107 -19.64 17.95 3.08
N ASP A 108 -19.81 17.99 1.77
CA ASP A 108 -21.06 17.70 1.11
C ASP A 108 -20.96 16.40 0.26
N ARG A 109 -22.13 15.78 0.00
CA ARG A 109 -22.18 14.52 -0.74
C ARG A 109 -21.56 14.61 -2.14
N PRO A 110 -21.84 15.62 -2.99
CA PRO A 110 -21.23 15.74 -4.32
C PRO A 110 -19.72 15.82 -4.30
N LYS A 111 -19.15 16.63 -3.40
CA LYS A 111 -17.68 16.78 -3.26
C LYS A 111 -17.03 15.47 -2.80
N LEU A 112 -17.60 14.83 -1.75
CA LEU A 112 -17.09 13.57 -1.23
C LEU A 112 -17.14 12.46 -2.29
N VAL A 113 -18.27 12.32 -3.00
CA VAL A 113 -18.41 11.33 -4.08
C VAL A 113 -17.42 11.57 -5.21
N LYS A 114 -17.26 12.81 -5.66
CA LYS A 114 -16.29 13.16 -6.70
C LYS A 114 -14.85 12.83 -6.27
N LEU A 115 -14.48 13.22 -5.06
CA LEU A 115 -13.16 12.98 -4.52
C LEU A 115 -12.91 11.48 -4.31
N PHE A 116 -13.89 10.75 -3.74
CA PHE A 116 -13.75 9.30 -3.53
C PHE A 116 -13.54 8.54 -4.84
N LYS A 117 -14.24 8.92 -5.92
CA LYS A 117 -14.02 8.31 -7.25
C LYS A 117 -12.58 8.48 -7.74
N ILE A 118 -11.95 9.64 -7.50
CA ILE A 118 -10.55 9.89 -7.84
C ILE A 118 -9.63 9.07 -6.91
N ALA A 119 -9.87 9.16 -5.59
CA ALA A 119 -9.08 8.47 -4.57
C ALA A 119 -9.10 6.95 -4.77
N ARG A 120 -10.25 6.38 -5.16
CA ARG A 120 -10.46 4.96 -5.40
C ARG A 120 -9.46 4.39 -6.40
N GLY A 121 -9.16 5.10 -7.48
CA GLY A 121 -8.16 4.69 -8.47
C GLY A 121 -6.77 4.55 -7.84
N ILE A 122 -6.35 5.55 -7.05
CA ILE A 122 -5.07 5.55 -6.34
C ILE A 122 -5.02 4.43 -5.27
N MET A 123 -6.14 4.24 -4.55
CA MET A 123 -6.27 3.20 -3.53
C MET A 123 -6.17 1.79 -4.13
N PHE A 124 -6.81 1.53 -5.26
CA PHE A 124 -6.68 0.26 -5.97
C PHE A 124 -5.26 0.03 -6.50
N GLU A 125 -4.58 1.05 -6.99
CA GLU A 125 -3.17 0.93 -7.38
C GLU A 125 -2.29 0.58 -6.17
N ASN A 126 -2.54 1.22 -5.02
CA ASN A 126 -1.81 0.90 -3.80
C ASN A 126 -2.14 -0.51 -3.30
N GLN A 127 -3.42 -0.92 -3.31
CA GLN A 127 -3.85 -2.26 -2.91
C GLN A 127 -3.15 -3.35 -3.74
N ARG A 128 -3.09 -3.20 -5.06
CA ARG A 128 -2.44 -4.15 -5.97
C ARG A 128 -0.95 -4.39 -5.65
N ARG A 129 -0.25 -3.39 -5.12
CA ARG A 129 1.16 -3.56 -4.70
C ARG A 129 1.32 -4.55 -3.56
N TYR A 130 0.27 -4.79 -2.78
CA TYR A 130 0.29 -5.66 -1.60
C TYR A 130 -0.46 -6.97 -1.79
N ILE A 131 -1.38 -7.05 -2.77
CA ILE A 131 -2.02 -8.33 -3.12
C ILE A 131 -0.95 -9.30 -3.59
N ARG A 132 -0.84 -10.43 -2.90
CA ARG A 132 0.10 -11.50 -3.24
C ARG A 132 -0.66 -12.69 -3.74
N VAL A 133 -0.29 -13.16 -4.94
CA VAL A 133 -0.82 -14.39 -5.51
C VAL A 133 0.26 -15.48 -5.48
N PRO A 134 -0.11 -16.77 -5.29
CA PRO A 134 0.83 -17.86 -5.39
C PRO A 134 1.54 -17.84 -6.74
N LEU A 135 2.85 -18.05 -6.72
CA LEU A 135 3.66 -18.23 -7.91
C LEU A 135 4.76 -19.23 -7.55
N GLN A 136 4.67 -20.43 -8.09
CA GLN A 136 5.71 -21.45 -7.96
C GLN A 136 6.45 -21.58 -9.30
N THR A 137 7.60 -20.93 -9.41
CA THR A 137 8.47 -20.99 -10.58
C THR A 137 9.92 -20.99 -10.14
N GLU A 138 10.78 -21.62 -10.95
CA GLU A 138 12.24 -21.52 -10.75
C GLU A 138 12.68 -20.05 -10.88
N ILE A 139 13.52 -19.62 -9.97
CA ILE A 139 14.14 -18.30 -10.00
C ILE A 139 15.67 -18.42 -10.02
N THR A 140 16.31 -17.45 -10.65
CA THR A 140 17.75 -17.22 -10.51
C THR A 140 17.95 -15.86 -9.83
N CYS A 141 18.74 -15.86 -8.77
CA CYS A 141 19.07 -14.67 -7.97
C CYS A 141 20.56 -14.39 -8.11
N GLU A 142 20.90 -13.17 -8.53
CA GLU A 142 22.29 -12.73 -8.75
C GLU A 142 22.57 -11.47 -7.92
N SER A 143 23.73 -11.42 -7.25
CA SER A 143 24.20 -10.24 -6.51
C SER A 143 25.73 -10.20 -6.56
N GLY A 144 26.28 -9.82 -7.71
CA GLY A 144 27.75 -9.65 -7.91
C GLY A 144 28.61 -10.91 -7.79
N SER A 145 28.04 -12.02 -7.29
CA SER A 145 28.67 -13.33 -7.11
C SER A 145 28.02 -14.34 -8.07
N LYS A 146 28.30 -15.63 -7.89
CA LYS A 146 27.69 -16.68 -8.70
C LYS A 146 26.16 -16.68 -8.54
N PRO A 147 25.38 -16.85 -9.64
CA PRO A 147 23.94 -16.94 -9.56
C PRO A 147 23.49 -18.12 -8.69
N VAL A 148 22.51 -17.92 -7.85
CA VAL A 148 21.91 -18.94 -6.99
C VAL A 148 20.50 -19.21 -7.46
N LYS A 149 20.15 -20.50 -7.58
CA LYS A 149 18.82 -20.94 -7.95
C LYS A 149 17.93 -21.16 -6.73
N GLY A 150 16.66 -20.85 -6.89
CA GLY A 150 15.63 -21.06 -5.87
C GLY A 150 14.26 -21.15 -6.50
N THR A 151 13.22 -21.01 -5.68
CA THR A 151 11.82 -21.07 -6.10
C THR A 151 11.06 -19.86 -5.55
N SER A 152 10.17 -19.30 -6.34
CA SER A 152 9.21 -18.32 -5.84
C SER A 152 8.09 -19.02 -5.08
N ILE A 153 7.54 -18.31 -4.06
CA ILE A 153 6.38 -18.77 -3.28
C ILE A 153 5.15 -17.95 -3.67
N ASN A 154 5.31 -16.65 -3.75
CA ASN A 154 4.26 -15.71 -4.16
C ASN A 154 4.83 -14.43 -4.73
N ILE A 155 4.01 -13.71 -5.49
CA ILE A 155 4.36 -12.44 -6.13
C ILE A 155 3.27 -11.39 -5.91
N SER A 156 3.67 -10.12 -5.85
CA SER A 156 2.82 -8.93 -5.92
C SER A 156 3.42 -7.93 -6.91
N GLU A 157 2.73 -6.84 -7.23
CA GLU A 157 3.34 -5.77 -8.04
C GLU A 157 4.57 -5.13 -7.36
N GLY A 158 4.69 -5.22 -6.03
CA GLY A 158 5.79 -4.60 -5.27
C GLY A 158 6.94 -5.53 -4.90
N GLY A 159 6.80 -6.84 -5.09
CA GLY A 159 7.84 -7.78 -4.67
C GLY A 159 7.45 -9.25 -4.68
N MET A 160 8.39 -10.08 -4.30
CA MET A 160 8.29 -11.53 -4.34
C MET A 160 8.77 -12.15 -3.02
N LEU A 161 8.12 -13.22 -2.58
CA LEU A 161 8.63 -14.13 -1.57
C LEU A 161 9.31 -15.29 -2.28
N ILE A 162 10.56 -15.51 -1.95
CA ILE A 162 11.38 -16.56 -2.54
C ILE A 162 11.84 -17.55 -1.48
N GLU A 163 11.97 -18.81 -1.88
CA GLU A 163 12.66 -19.83 -1.13
C GLU A 163 13.96 -20.14 -1.86
N ILE A 164 15.07 -19.83 -1.20
CA ILE A 164 16.39 -19.97 -1.79
C ILE A 164 17.33 -20.45 -0.69
N GLY A 165 18.19 -21.37 -1.02
CA GLY A 165 19.18 -21.89 -0.08
C GLY A 165 20.13 -20.79 0.41
N ASN A 166 21.32 -21.12 0.77
CA ASN A 166 22.26 -20.21 1.39
C ASN A 166 22.50 -18.95 0.54
N LEU A 167 22.02 -17.80 1.02
CA LEU A 167 22.32 -16.45 0.50
C LEU A 167 23.63 -15.89 1.07
N GLY A 168 24.43 -16.70 1.79
CA GLY A 168 25.63 -16.27 2.46
C GLY A 168 26.61 -15.57 1.51
N GLY A 169 26.91 -14.31 1.82
CA GLY A 169 27.79 -13.45 1.01
C GLY A 169 27.09 -12.68 -0.11
N MET A 170 25.78 -12.81 -0.31
CA MET A 170 25.04 -11.96 -1.23
C MET A 170 24.74 -10.60 -0.59
N GLY A 171 24.93 -9.52 -1.34
CA GLY A 171 24.49 -8.20 -0.94
C GLY A 171 22.96 -8.10 -1.00
N ASN A 172 22.38 -7.08 -0.35
CA ASN A 172 20.93 -6.89 -0.32
C ASN A 172 20.33 -6.56 -1.71
N ASN A 173 21.11 -6.02 -2.64
CA ASN A 173 20.66 -5.72 -3.99
C ASN A 173 20.87 -6.94 -4.89
N VAL A 174 19.78 -7.40 -5.50
CA VAL A 174 19.75 -8.62 -6.31
C VAL A 174 19.09 -8.39 -7.66
N LEU A 175 19.50 -9.15 -8.66
CA LEU A 175 18.78 -9.32 -9.92
C LEU A 175 18.04 -10.65 -9.86
N LEU A 176 16.71 -10.62 -10.00
CA LEU A 176 15.85 -11.80 -10.04
C LEU A 176 15.42 -12.08 -11.47
N SER A 177 15.72 -13.27 -11.95
CA SER A 177 15.24 -13.78 -13.23
C SER A 177 14.27 -14.95 -13.02
N PHE A 178 13.06 -14.87 -13.60
CA PHE A 178 12.00 -15.87 -13.45
C PHE A 178 11.04 -15.85 -14.64
N ARG A 179 10.16 -16.86 -14.74
CA ARG A 179 9.10 -16.92 -15.76
C ARG A 179 7.73 -16.83 -15.13
N LEU A 180 6.82 -16.10 -15.79
CA LEU A 180 5.40 -16.08 -15.47
C LEU A 180 4.68 -17.15 -16.28
N PRO A 181 4.04 -18.16 -15.64
CA PRO A 181 3.52 -19.36 -16.34
C PRO A 181 2.48 -19.05 -17.42
N ALA A 182 1.56 -18.13 -17.13
CA ALA A 182 0.44 -17.82 -18.02
C ALA A 182 0.84 -17.09 -19.33
N GLN A 183 1.99 -16.44 -19.36
CA GLN A 183 2.38 -15.56 -20.47
C GLN A 183 3.62 -16.04 -21.20
N ASN A 184 4.25 -17.10 -20.71
CA ASN A 184 5.58 -17.56 -21.15
C ASN A 184 6.61 -16.42 -21.20
N SER A 185 6.36 -15.35 -20.42
CA SER A 185 7.19 -14.16 -20.35
C SER A 185 8.32 -14.35 -19.35
N SER A 186 9.53 -14.04 -19.78
CA SER A 186 10.70 -14.01 -18.90
C SER A 186 10.84 -12.60 -18.33
N CYS A 187 10.94 -12.50 -17.00
CA CYS A 187 11.18 -11.28 -16.27
C CYS A 187 12.59 -11.29 -15.69
N SER A 188 13.28 -10.15 -15.74
CA SER A 188 14.56 -9.93 -15.07
C SER A 188 14.50 -8.60 -14.35
N LEU A 189 14.36 -8.63 -13.03
CA LEU A 189 14.04 -7.47 -12.20
C LEU A 189 15.08 -7.25 -11.12
N SER A 190 15.54 -6.01 -10.99
CA SER A 190 16.31 -5.59 -9.84
C SER A 190 15.43 -5.50 -8.59
N GLY A 191 15.95 -5.94 -7.46
CA GLY A 191 15.25 -5.88 -6.19
C GLY A 191 16.19 -5.76 -5.01
N THR A 192 15.59 -5.50 -3.85
CA THR A 192 16.30 -5.44 -2.57
C THR A 192 15.73 -6.49 -1.63
N ILE A 193 16.59 -7.31 -1.05
CA ILE A 193 16.19 -8.23 0.03
C ILE A 193 15.90 -7.39 1.27
N ILE A 194 14.64 -7.38 1.71
CA ILE A 194 14.18 -6.58 2.84
C ILE A 194 14.12 -7.35 4.15
N TRP A 195 14.08 -8.67 4.08
CA TRP A 195 14.19 -9.57 5.22
C TRP A 195 14.54 -11.00 4.76
N THR A 196 15.12 -11.76 5.67
CA THR A 196 15.47 -13.17 5.48
C THR A 196 15.11 -13.98 6.72
N ASP A 197 14.50 -15.15 6.52
CA ASP A 197 14.31 -16.19 7.52
C ASP A 197 15.21 -17.38 7.16
N GLU A 198 16.37 -17.45 7.79
CA GLU A 198 17.37 -18.50 7.53
C GLU A 198 16.85 -19.89 7.87
N LYS A 199 15.99 -20.04 8.89
CA LYS A 199 15.44 -21.33 9.30
C LYS A 199 14.55 -21.95 8.24
N LYS A 200 13.83 -21.11 7.49
CA LYS A 200 12.93 -21.53 6.42
C LYS A 200 13.54 -21.35 5.03
N ALA A 201 14.79 -20.86 4.94
CA ALA A 201 15.44 -20.49 3.70
C ALA A 201 14.59 -19.52 2.83
N ARG A 202 13.88 -18.58 3.46
CA ARG A 202 12.95 -17.67 2.79
C ARG A 202 13.42 -16.23 2.88
N SER A 203 13.23 -15.50 1.79
CA SER A 203 13.55 -14.07 1.72
C SER A 203 12.45 -13.28 1.03
N GLY A 204 12.14 -12.12 1.59
CA GLY A 204 11.28 -11.13 0.97
C GLY A 204 12.09 -10.17 0.12
N VAL A 205 11.80 -10.12 -1.18
CA VAL A 205 12.43 -9.20 -2.12
C VAL A 205 11.44 -8.13 -2.53
N GLN A 206 11.80 -6.88 -2.34
CA GLN A 206 11.10 -5.72 -2.85
C GLN A 206 11.66 -5.38 -4.23
N PHE A 207 10.81 -5.28 -5.25
CA PHE A 207 11.22 -4.86 -6.58
C PHE A 207 11.65 -3.39 -6.58
N ALA A 208 12.74 -3.10 -7.28
CA ALA A 208 13.20 -1.74 -7.57
C ALA A 208 12.48 -1.18 -8.82
N ALA A 209 13.10 -0.29 -9.55
CA ALA A 209 12.54 0.24 -10.80
C ALA A 209 12.29 -0.90 -11.81
N MET A 210 11.06 -1.04 -12.27
CA MET A 210 10.63 -1.99 -13.29
C MET A 210 10.36 -1.28 -14.61
N THR A 211 10.60 -1.96 -15.73
CA THR A 211 10.12 -1.46 -17.03
C THR A 211 8.60 -1.47 -17.08
N ALA A 212 7.99 -0.65 -17.93
CA ALA A 212 6.55 -0.64 -18.14
C ALA A 212 6.03 -2.02 -18.57
N LYS A 213 6.82 -2.75 -19.37
CA LYS A 213 6.50 -4.11 -19.85
C LYS A 213 6.47 -5.11 -18.69
N ASP A 214 7.49 -5.12 -17.83
CA ASP A 214 7.55 -6.05 -16.69
C ASP A 214 6.41 -5.78 -15.71
N LYS A 215 6.15 -4.50 -15.44
CA LYS A 215 5.04 -4.09 -14.57
C LYS A 215 3.69 -4.55 -15.13
N GLN A 216 3.48 -4.42 -16.44
CA GLN A 216 2.26 -4.87 -17.09
C GLN A 216 2.14 -6.40 -17.04
N SER A 217 3.21 -7.14 -17.35
CA SER A 217 3.21 -8.60 -17.30
C SER A 217 2.88 -9.16 -15.92
N ILE A 218 3.44 -8.56 -14.86
CA ILE A 218 3.14 -8.95 -13.47
C ILE A 218 1.68 -8.62 -13.12
N ARG A 219 1.21 -7.44 -13.54
CA ARG A 219 -0.18 -7.01 -13.31
C ARG A 219 -1.18 -7.95 -13.97
N ASP A 220 -0.94 -8.33 -15.23
CA ASP A 220 -1.81 -9.22 -15.98
C ASP A 220 -1.84 -10.62 -15.34
N PHE A 221 -0.68 -11.12 -14.88
CA PHE A 221 -0.60 -12.37 -14.13
C PHE A 221 -1.42 -12.33 -12.84
N ILE A 222 -1.26 -11.27 -12.03
CA ILE A 222 -2.02 -11.11 -10.78
C ILE A 222 -3.52 -11.02 -11.07
N THR A 223 -3.91 -10.26 -12.09
CA THR A 223 -5.32 -10.08 -12.47
C THR A 223 -5.94 -11.40 -12.93
N SER A 224 -5.23 -12.19 -13.76
CA SER A 224 -5.71 -13.49 -14.22
C SER A 224 -5.86 -14.53 -13.11
N TYR A 225 -5.12 -14.35 -12.00
CA TYR A 225 -5.23 -15.24 -10.84
C TYR A 225 -6.43 -14.89 -9.95
N LEU A 226 -6.89 -13.63 -10.00
CA LEU A 226 -7.99 -13.12 -9.17
C LEU A 226 -9.36 -13.17 -9.88
N SER A 227 -9.37 -13.44 -11.20
CA SER A 227 -10.55 -13.63 -12.04
C SER A 227 -11.15 -15.02 -11.86
#